data_24b34863045f6e0865a6a8693f4c1da2
#
_entry.id   24b34863045f6e0865a6a8693f4c1da2
#
_cell.length_a   1.000
_cell.length_b   1.000
_cell.length_c   1.000
_cell.angle_alpha   90.00
_cell.angle_beta   90.00
_cell.angle_gamma   90.00
#
_symmetry.space_group_name_H-M   'P 1'
#
loop_
_entity.id
_entity.type
_entity.pdbx_description
1 polymer ?
#
loop_
_entity_poly.entity_id
_entity_poly.type
_entity_poly.pdbx_seq_one_letter_code
_entity_poly.pdbx_strand_id
1 'polypeptide(L)'
;MNARFGKMEGKYMDPILVVDDEEKIRSLVRMYLEREGYKVEEAGNGRVALEKFHASQYSLLIVDLMMPEIDGWRVCREVRENSTIPIILLTARGEEFDRILGFELGADDYLVKPFSTKELVARVKALLRRSTINQPPALASGLTYGLLKIDKDRHVVLIGEEAVNLTPREFELLYFLAKNPGRVFSREQLMETVWGYDFYGDARTVDTHVKKLREKLNDSQVRAMLATVWGVGYKFDPTGTMR
;
A
#
# COMPACT_ATOMS: atom_id res chain seq x y z
N MET A 1 31.24 3.93 -29.79
CA MET A 1 29.77 3.91 -29.90
C MET A 1 29.23 3.84 -28.45
N ASN A 2 29.10 5.03 -27.83
CA ASN A 2 28.82 5.17 -26.39
C ASN A 2 27.30 5.22 -26.16
N ALA A 3 26.76 4.17 -25.60
CA ALA A 3 25.39 4.18 -25.09
C ALA A 3 25.32 5.04 -23.81
N ARG A 4 24.79 6.25 -23.96
CA ARG A 4 24.42 7.13 -22.84
C ARG A 4 23.29 6.49 -22.06
N PHE A 5 23.59 5.88 -20.92
CA PHE A 5 22.60 5.69 -19.88
C PHE A 5 22.25 7.08 -19.34
N GLY A 6 21.07 7.57 -19.68
CA GLY A 6 20.54 8.79 -19.13
C GLY A 6 20.40 8.62 -17.62
N LYS A 7 21.19 9.39 -16.86
CA LYS A 7 20.91 9.68 -15.45
C LYS A 7 19.51 10.28 -15.40
N MET A 8 18.56 9.55 -14.83
CA MET A 8 17.32 10.16 -14.34
C MET A 8 17.74 11.09 -13.19
N GLU A 9 17.71 12.39 -13.48
CA GLU A 9 17.88 13.43 -12.47
C GLU A 9 16.87 13.20 -11.35
N GLY A 10 17.37 12.96 -10.15
CA GLY A 10 16.59 12.62 -8.97
C GLY A 10 15.62 13.73 -8.62
N LYS A 11 14.35 13.52 -8.93
CA LYS A 11 13.27 14.19 -8.21
C LYS A 11 13.47 13.83 -6.75
N TYR A 12 13.64 14.82 -5.87
CA TYR A 12 13.80 14.64 -4.42
C TYR A 12 12.60 13.87 -3.89
N MET A 13 12.71 12.56 -3.81
CA MET A 13 11.74 11.74 -3.08
C MET A 13 12.10 11.82 -1.61
N ASP A 14 11.07 11.93 -0.77
CA ASP A 14 11.22 11.81 0.67
C ASP A 14 11.92 10.49 1.02
N PRO A 15 12.71 10.41 2.09
CA PRO A 15 13.46 9.23 2.45
C PRO A 15 12.55 8.04 2.75
N ILE A 16 13.10 6.82 2.67
CA ILE A 16 12.50 5.60 3.19
C ILE A 16 12.94 5.46 4.64
N LEU A 17 12.01 5.23 5.57
CA LEU A 17 12.32 4.95 6.96
C LEU A 17 12.39 3.44 7.18
N VAL A 18 13.56 2.94 7.62
CA VAL A 18 13.79 1.54 7.96
C VAL A 18 13.84 1.38 9.47
N VAL A 19 12.93 0.56 10.00
CA VAL A 19 12.71 0.37 11.44
C VAL A 19 12.91 -1.11 11.78
N ASP A 20 13.94 -1.41 12.55
CA ASP A 20 14.27 -2.78 12.98
C ASP A 20 15.20 -2.64 14.19
N ASP A 21 15.11 -3.47 15.21
CA ASP A 21 16.02 -3.40 16.37
C ASP A 21 17.41 -3.97 16.04
N GLU A 22 17.51 -4.86 15.03
CA GLU A 22 18.77 -5.40 14.56
C GLU A 22 19.51 -4.43 13.62
N GLU A 23 20.61 -3.83 14.07
CA GLU A 23 21.44 -2.92 13.29
C GLU A 23 21.95 -3.54 11.97
N LYS A 24 22.24 -4.84 11.99
CA LYS A 24 22.71 -5.56 10.80
C LYS A 24 21.66 -5.57 9.70
N ILE A 25 20.40 -5.76 10.05
CA ILE A 25 19.27 -5.77 9.10
C ILE A 25 19.07 -4.35 8.56
N ARG A 26 19.04 -3.33 9.42
CA ARG A 26 18.91 -1.93 8.98
C ARG A 26 20.00 -1.56 7.99
N SER A 27 21.27 -1.83 8.34
CA SER A 27 22.43 -1.53 7.49
C SER A 27 22.38 -2.27 6.15
N LEU A 28 21.96 -3.54 6.15
CA LEU A 28 21.80 -4.33 4.94
C LEU A 28 20.72 -3.73 4.03
N VAL A 29 19.55 -3.44 4.56
CA VAL A 29 18.42 -2.84 3.83
C VAL A 29 18.83 -1.48 3.27
N ARG A 30 19.42 -0.61 4.10
CA ARG A 30 19.93 0.70 3.67
C ARG A 30 20.88 0.57 2.49
N MET A 31 21.92 -0.27 2.60
CA MET A 31 22.93 -0.42 1.55
C MET A 31 22.30 -0.79 0.19
N TYR A 32 21.30 -1.67 0.17
CA TYR A 32 20.66 -2.08 -1.08
C TYR A 32 19.72 -1.00 -1.63
N LEU A 33 18.99 -0.30 -0.79
CA LEU A 33 18.10 0.79 -1.23
C LEU A 33 18.90 2.01 -1.71
N GLU A 34 20.00 2.36 -1.05
CA GLU A 34 20.88 3.44 -1.49
C GLU A 34 21.56 3.14 -2.84
N ARG A 35 21.91 1.88 -3.11
CA ARG A 35 22.40 1.47 -4.44
C ARG A 35 21.39 1.67 -5.56
N GLU A 36 20.11 1.63 -5.23
CA GLU A 36 19.01 1.91 -6.15
C GLU A 36 18.65 3.41 -6.22
N GLY A 37 19.38 4.25 -5.50
CA GLY A 37 19.24 5.71 -5.51
C GLY A 37 18.22 6.27 -4.53
N TYR A 38 17.69 5.47 -3.60
CA TYR A 38 16.79 5.95 -2.54
C TYR A 38 17.59 6.57 -1.41
N LYS A 39 17.02 7.62 -0.77
CA LYS A 39 17.49 8.09 0.53
C LYS A 39 16.89 7.20 1.61
N VAL A 40 17.69 6.84 2.61
CA VAL A 40 17.25 5.97 3.71
C VAL A 40 17.58 6.61 5.04
N GLU A 41 16.62 6.59 5.94
CA GLU A 41 16.81 6.86 7.35
C GLU A 41 16.51 5.60 8.17
N GLU A 42 17.14 5.50 9.34
CA GLU A 42 17.02 4.34 10.22
C GLU A 42 16.42 4.71 11.57
N ALA A 43 15.65 3.78 12.15
CA ALA A 43 15.21 3.82 13.53
C ALA A 43 15.43 2.45 14.18
N GLY A 44 16.04 2.39 15.35
CA GLY A 44 16.37 1.17 16.06
C GLY A 44 15.23 0.64 16.96
N ASN A 45 14.09 1.30 17.02
CA ASN A 45 12.91 0.88 17.76
C ASN A 45 11.68 1.68 17.32
N GLY A 46 10.50 1.23 17.74
CA GLY A 46 9.24 1.87 17.35
C GLY A 46 9.06 3.29 17.88
N ARG A 47 9.61 3.62 19.05
CA ARG A 47 9.53 4.97 19.60
C ARG A 47 10.29 5.97 18.73
N VAL A 48 11.55 5.68 18.40
CA VAL A 48 12.36 6.52 17.51
C VAL A 48 11.73 6.63 16.13
N ALA A 49 11.12 5.55 15.65
CA ALA A 49 10.40 5.55 14.37
C ALA A 49 9.25 6.57 14.37
N LEU A 50 8.40 6.55 15.39
CA LEU A 50 7.27 7.48 15.50
C LEU A 50 7.74 8.94 15.71
N GLU A 51 8.77 9.17 16.53
CA GLU A 51 9.37 10.51 16.70
C GLU A 51 9.84 11.07 15.34
N LYS A 52 10.58 10.28 14.56
CA LYS A 52 11.03 10.66 13.22
C LYS A 52 9.87 10.87 12.26
N PHE A 53 8.89 9.98 12.26
CA PHE A 53 7.73 10.06 11.39
C PHE A 53 6.91 11.34 11.61
N HIS A 54 6.78 11.79 12.87
CA HIS A 54 6.10 13.05 13.18
C HIS A 54 6.94 14.30 12.87
N ALA A 55 8.26 14.16 12.83
CA ALA A 55 9.17 15.29 12.56
C ALA A 55 9.46 15.51 11.07
N SER A 56 9.30 14.51 10.22
CA SER A 56 9.69 14.53 8.81
C SER A 56 8.72 13.77 7.93
N GLN A 57 8.79 14.01 6.61
CA GLN A 57 8.02 13.25 5.63
C GLN A 57 8.84 12.07 5.11
N TYR A 58 8.15 10.96 4.88
CA TYR A 58 8.73 9.74 4.33
C TYR A 58 7.92 9.26 3.13
N SER A 59 8.60 8.64 2.17
CA SER A 59 7.97 8.07 0.97
C SER A 59 7.47 6.64 1.18
N LEU A 60 8.06 5.91 2.14
CA LEU A 60 7.73 4.52 2.47
C LEU A 60 8.32 4.18 3.85
N LEU A 61 7.64 3.31 4.60
CA LEU A 61 8.15 2.68 5.81
C LEU A 61 8.42 1.19 5.59
N ILE A 62 9.55 0.71 6.12
CA ILE A 62 9.85 -0.72 6.27
C ILE A 62 9.99 -0.96 7.77
N VAL A 63 9.13 -1.79 8.36
CA VAL A 63 9.01 -1.90 9.81
C VAL A 63 9.06 -3.36 10.23
N ASP A 64 9.99 -3.71 11.13
CA ASP A 64 9.96 -5.00 11.80
C ASP A 64 8.80 -5.09 12.77
N LEU A 65 8.14 -6.23 12.79
CA LEU A 65 7.02 -6.48 13.70
C LEU A 65 7.48 -6.71 15.13
N MET A 66 8.55 -7.46 15.29
CA MET A 66 9.00 -7.98 16.58
C MET A 66 10.08 -7.07 17.19
N MET A 67 9.68 -5.90 17.64
CA MET A 67 10.58 -4.98 18.32
C MET A 67 10.19 -4.82 19.79
N PRO A 68 11.16 -4.58 20.70
CA PRO A 68 10.86 -4.32 22.10
C PRO A 68 10.15 -2.98 22.30
N GLU A 69 9.40 -2.85 23.40
CA GLU A 69 8.67 -1.67 23.87
C GLU A 69 7.50 -1.27 22.98
N ILE A 70 7.75 -0.78 21.78
CA ILE A 70 6.76 -0.42 20.77
C ILE A 70 6.97 -1.32 19.56
N ASP A 71 6.08 -2.27 19.38
CA ASP A 71 6.11 -3.21 18.27
C ASP A 71 5.72 -2.57 16.93
N GLY A 72 6.01 -3.27 15.84
CA GLY A 72 5.69 -2.79 14.49
C GLY A 72 4.20 -2.63 14.22
N TRP A 73 3.34 -3.35 14.93
CA TRP A 73 1.89 -3.21 14.84
C TRP A 73 1.42 -1.83 15.30
N ARG A 74 1.94 -1.40 16.44
CA ARG A 74 1.62 -0.10 17.00
C ARG A 74 2.14 1.02 16.11
N VAL A 75 3.38 0.88 15.58
CA VAL A 75 3.93 1.84 14.61
C VAL A 75 3.03 1.94 13.38
N CYS A 76 2.64 0.80 12.80
CA CYS A 76 1.76 0.78 11.62
C CYS A 76 0.42 1.48 11.89
N ARG A 77 -0.22 1.19 13.03
CA ARG A 77 -1.50 1.80 13.42
C ARG A 77 -1.39 3.31 13.56
N GLU A 78 -0.43 3.82 14.33
CA GLU A 78 -0.24 5.26 14.56
C GLU A 78 0.08 6.01 13.26
N VAL A 79 0.88 5.41 12.37
CA VAL A 79 1.14 5.99 11.06
C VAL A 79 -0.15 6.06 10.22
N ARG A 80 -0.99 5.03 10.26
CA ARG A 80 -2.23 4.97 9.48
C ARG A 80 -3.32 5.91 9.95
N GLU A 81 -3.28 6.38 11.17
CA GLU A 81 -4.21 7.43 11.66
C GLU A 81 -4.08 8.72 10.86
N ASN A 82 -2.87 9.05 10.37
CA ASN A 82 -2.58 10.34 9.76
C ASN A 82 -1.94 10.24 8.35
N SER A 83 -1.67 9.03 7.84
CA SER A 83 -0.94 8.87 6.58
C SER A 83 -1.35 7.64 5.78
N THR A 84 -1.26 7.77 4.46
CA THR A 84 -1.45 6.69 3.49
C THR A 84 -0.15 6.24 2.84
N ILE A 85 1.03 6.67 3.36
CA ILE A 85 2.31 6.24 2.81
C ILE A 85 2.43 4.72 2.82
N PRO A 86 3.11 4.11 1.84
CA PRO A 86 3.29 2.68 1.80
C PRO A 86 4.02 2.14 3.04
N ILE A 87 3.56 1.02 3.58
CA ILE A 87 4.21 0.30 4.68
C ILE A 87 4.47 -1.15 4.28
N ILE A 88 5.73 -1.57 4.37
CA ILE A 88 6.14 -2.98 4.29
C ILE A 88 6.47 -3.46 5.70
N LEU A 89 5.82 -4.54 6.15
CA LEU A 89 6.15 -5.18 7.41
C LEU A 89 7.17 -6.29 7.20
N LEU A 90 8.18 -6.35 8.07
CA LEU A 90 9.09 -7.48 8.17
C LEU A 90 8.59 -8.40 9.28
N THR A 91 8.51 -9.71 9.03
CA THR A 91 7.98 -10.69 9.99
C THR A 91 8.84 -11.93 10.06
N ALA A 92 8.88 -12.62 11.21
CA ALA A 92 9.52 -13.91 11.34
C ALA A 92 8.67 -15.01 10.67
N ARG A 93 9.33 -16.10 10.26
CA ARG A 93 8.66 -17.25 9.63
C ARG A 93 7.83 -18.00 10.68
N GLY A 94 6.51 -18.11 10.50
CA GLY A 94 5.67 -19.02 11.28
C GLY A 94 4.39 -18.45 11.87
N GLU A 95 4.21 -17.12 11.90
CA GLU A 95 3.04 -16.52 12.51
C GLU A 95 2.04 -16.07 11.43
N GLU A 96 1.21 -17.02 10.99
CA GLU A 96 0.09 -16.75 10.07
C GLU A 96 -0.87 -15.70 10.66
N PHE A 97 -0.99 -15.70 11.99
CA PHE A 97 -1.79 -14.73 12.74
C PHE A 97 -1.24 -13.29 12.61
N ASP A 98 0.08 -13.12 12.63
CA ASP A 98 0.71 -11.79 12.49
C ASP A 98 0.48 -11.19 11.11
N ARG A 99 0.40 -12.02 10.08
CA ARG A 99 0.13 -11.56 8.72
C ARG A 99 -1.29 -11.06 8.54
N ILE A 100 -2.27 -11.76 9.12
CA ILE A 100 -3.69 -11.36 9.10
C ILE A 100 -3.85 -10.04 9.85
N LEU A 101 -3.28 -9.94 11.04
CA LEU A 101 -3.35 -8.72 11.87
C LEU A 101 -2.68 -7.52 11.19
N GLY A 102 -1.55 -7.73 10.45
CA GLY A 102 -0.85 -6.66 9.75
C GLY A 102 -1.69 -5.98 8.68
N PHE A 103 -2.46 -6.76 7.96
CA PHE A 103 -3.39 -6.20 6.98
C PHE A 103 -4.61 -5.54 7.60
N GLU A 104 -5.11 -6.06 8.71
CA GLU A 104 -6.17 -5.39 9.49
C GLU A 104 -5.73 -4.01 9.97
N LEU A 105 -4.44 -3.84 10.28
CA LEU A 105 -3.87 -2.57 10.70
C LEU A 105 -3.44 -1.66 9.53
N GLY A 106 -3.49 -2.14 8.29
CA GLY A 106 -3.33 -1.31 7.10
C GLY A 106 -1.95 -1.33 6.46
N ALA A 107 -1.13 -2.36 6.68
CA ALA A 107 0.08 -2.57 5.91
C ALA A 107 -0.24 -2.83 4.42
N ASP A 108 0.64 -2.37 3.53
CA ASP A 108 0.47 -2.55 2.08
C ASP A 108 1.13 -3.82 1.58
N ASP A 109 2.20 -4.26 2.26
CA ASP A 109 2.92 -5.48 1.92
C ASP A 109 3.64 -6.03 3.15
N TYR A 110 4.09 -7.28 3.08
CA TYR A 110 4.94 -7.87 4.11
C TYR A 110 6.04 -8.72 3.48
N LEU A 111 7.10 -8.95 4.24
CA LEU A 111 8.24 -9.76 3.82
C LEU A 111 8.72 -10.62 4.98
N VAL A 112 8.79 -11.93 4.75
CA VAL A 112 9.18 -12.91 5.77
C VAL A 112 10.69 -12.99 5.91
N LYS A 113 11.21 -12.86 7.12
CA LYS A 113 12.63 -13.09 7.46
C LYS A 113 12.94 -14.62 7.50
N PRO A 114 14.07 -15.09 6.93
CA PRO A 114 15.03 -14.33 6.13
C PRO A 114 14.55 -14.04 4.70
N PHE A 115 14.75 -12.83 4.24
CA PHE A 115 14.28 -12.38 2.92
C PHE A 115 15.43 -12.14 1.93
N SER A 116 15.09 -12.18 0.65
CA SER A 116 15.98 -11.74 -0.40
C SER A 116 15.97 -10.21 -0.50
N THR A 117 17.16 -9.59 -0.49
CA THR A 117 17.29 -8.14 -0.69
C THR A 117 16.77 -7.70 -2.07
N LYS A 118 16.87 -8.55 -3.09
CA LYS A 118 16.28 -8.31 -4.42
C LYS A 118 14.77 -8.27 -4.36
N GLU A 119 14.16 -9.13 -3.56
CA GLU A 119 12.72 -9.16 -3.35
C GLU A 119 12.25 -7.89 -2.64
N LEU A 120 12.92 -7.49 -1.55
CA LEU A 120 12.63 -6.25 -0.85
C LEU A 120 12.67 -5.04 -1.81
N VAL A 121 13.75 -4.90 -2.58
CA VAL A 121 13.90 -3.81 -3.55
C VAL A 121 12.78 -3.84 -4.60
N ALA A 122 12.41 -5.00 -5.10
CA ALA A 122 11.31 -5.13 -6.06
C ALA A 122 9.96 -4.65 -5.48
N ARG A 123 9.65 -5.01 -4.21
CA ARG A 123 8.45 -4.57 -3.50
C ARG A 123 8.45 -3.07 -3.24
N VAL A 124 9.57 -2.51 -2.78
CA VAL A 124 9.74 -1.06 -2.60
C VAL A 124 9.50 -0.31 -3.91
N LYS A 125 10.15 -0.75 -5.02
CA LYS A 125 9.94 -0.15 -6.34
C LYS A 125 8.47 -0.23 -6.79
N ALA A 126 7.81 -1.34 -6.56
CA ALA A 126 6.41 -1.53 -6.91
C ALA A 126 5.51 -0.56 -6.14
N LEU A 127 5.72 -0.37 -4.84
CA LEU A 127 4.93 0.54 -4.01
C LEU A 127 5.23 2.00 -4.34
N LEU A 128 6.50 2.40 -4.49
CA LEU A 128 6.88 3.79 -4.76
C LEU A 128 6.54 4.25 -6.18
N ARG A 129 6.56 3.37 -7.18
CA ARG A 129 6.11 3.70 -8.54
C ARG A 129 4.68 4.25 -8.56
N ARG A 130 3.88 3.88 -7.57
CA ARG A 130 2.48 4.25 -7.41
C ARG A 130 2.30 5.61 -6.72
N SER A 131 3.28 6.07 -5.94
CA SER A 131 3.18 7.33 -5.16
C SER A 131 3.75 8.57 -5.88
N THR A 132 4.42 8.44 -7.03
CA THR A 132 5.20 9.52 -7.65
C THR A 132 4.43 10.43 -8.60
N ILE A 133 3.11 10.35 -8.73
CA ILE A 133 2.37 11.17 -9.69
C ILE A 133 1.52 12.23 -8.99
N ASN A 134 2.20 13.28 -8.52
CA ASN A 134 1.56 14.51 -8.07
C ASN A 134 1.60 15.57 -9.20
N GLN A 135 0.61 15.59 -10.10
CA GLN A 135 0.28 16.76 -10.93
C GLN A 135 -1.23 16.83 -11.19
N PRO A 136 -1.87 18.01 -11.07
CA PRO A 136 -3.29 18.17 -11.36
C PRO A 136 -3.57 18.15 -12.87
N PRO A 137 -4.76 17.90 -13.30
CA PRO A 137 -5.09 16.97 -14.35
C PRO A 137 -5.73 17.50 -15.64
N ALA A 138 -5.55 16.72 -16.70
CA ALA A 138 -6.64 16.47 -17.65
C ALA A 138 -6.86 14.94 -17.66
N LEU A 139 -8.06 14.48 -17.32
CA LEU A 139 -8.48 13.08 -17.33
C LEU A 139 -8.52 12.54 -18.77
N ALA A 140 -7.39 12.04 -19.26
CA ALA A 140 -7.31 11.48 -20.62
C ALA A 140 -7.49 9.96 -20.68
N SER A 141 -7.36 9.21 -19.55
CA SER A 141 -7.43 7.74 -19.52
C SER A 141 -8.02 7.16 -18.23
N GLY A 142 -8.95 7.85 -17.56
CA GLY A 142 -9.54 7.44 -16.29
C GLY A 142 -10.86 6.67 -16.44
N LEU A 143 -11.20 5.86 -15.40
CA LEU A 143 -12.53 5.29 -15.25
C LEU A 143 -13.44 6.34 -14.58
N THR A 144 -14.65 6.53 -15.12
CA THR A 144 -15.64 7.46 -14.57
C THR A 144 -16.98 6.76 -14.39
N TYR A 145 -17.51 6.82 -13.16
CA TYR A 145 -18.80 6.26 -12.79
C TYR A 145 -19.55 7.29 -11.90
N GLY A 146 -20.42 8.07 -12.51
CA GLY A 146 -21.09 9.17 -11.81
C GLY A 146 -20.08 10.15 -11.20
N LEU A 147 -20.10 10.30 -9.87
CA LEU A 147 -19.16 11.16 -9.13
C LEU A 147 -17.76 10.53 -8.97
N LEU A 148 -17.65 9.21 -9.08
CA LEU A 148 -16.37 8.51 -8.93
C LEU A 148 -15.53 8.63 -10.19
N LYS A 149 -14.31 9.16 -10.03
CA LYS A 149 -13.30 9.23 -11.08
C LYS A 149 -12.01 8.56 -10.57
N ILE A 150 -11.45 7.66 -11.35
CA ILE A 150 -10.22 6.92 -11.00
C ILE A 150 -9.20 7.12 -12.11
N ASP A 151 -8.10 7.76 -11.80
CA ASP A 151 -6.95 7.91 -12.70
C ASP A 151 -5.86 6.92 -12.33
N LYS A 152 -5.65 5.91 -13.18
CA LYS A 152 -4.65 4.87 -12.94
C LYS A 152 -3.24 5.40 -13.01
N ASP A 153 -2.95 6.26 -13.98
CA ASP A 153 -1.59 6.69 -14.25
C ASP A 153 -1.09 7.62 -13.14
N ARG A 154 -2.03 8.34 -12.51
CA ARG A 154 -1.76 9.27 -11.42
C ARG A 154 -2.05 8.71 -10.03
N HIS A 155 -2.61 7.50 -9.94
CA HIS A 155 -3.09 6.90 -8.68
C HIS A 155 -4.01 7.84 -7.88
N VAL A 156 -4.89 8.56 -8.57
CA VAL A 156 -5.82 9.52 -7.97
C VAL A 156 -7.24 8.99 -8.07
N VAL A 157 -7.96 9.11 -6.96
CA VAL A 157 -9.41 8.86 -6.89
C VAL A 157 -10.09 10.16 -6.48
N LEU A 158 -11.13 10.55 -7.22
CA LEU A 158 -11.95 11.69 -6.89
C LEU A 158 -13.41 11.26 -6.72
N ILE A 159 -14.11 11.88 -5.77
CA ILE A 159 -15.56 11.85 -5.67
C ILE A 159 -16.05 13.27 -5.88
N GLY A 160 -16.67 13.52 -7.05
CA GLY A 160 -16.88 14.88 -7.53
C GLY A 160 -15.55 15.57 -7.83
N GLU A 161 -15.20 16.58 -7.03
CA GLU A 161 -13.92 17.30 -7.12
C GLU A 161 -12.99 17.01 -5.92
N GLU A 162 -13.46 16.24 -4.93
CA GLU A 162 -12.70 15.94 -3.73
C GLU A 162 -11.82 14.71 -3.92
N ALA A 163 -10.52 14.82 -3.55
CA ALA A 163 -9.59 13.72 -3.60
C ALA A 163 -9.79 12.77 -2.42
N VAL A 164 -9.82 11.45 -2.71
CA VAL A 164 -9.89 10.41 -1.69
C VAL A 164 -8.50 9.85 -1.46
N ASN A 165 -8.00 9.94 -0.24
CA ASN A 165 -6.69 9.42 0.15
C ASN A 165 -6.74 7.91 0.39
N LEU A 166 -6.31 7.15 -0.60
CA LEU A 166 -6.22 5.69 -0.53
C LEU A 166 -4.77 5.24 -0.36
N THR A 167 -4.57 4.14 0.39
CA THR A 167 -3.28 3.45 0.36
C THR A 167 -3.09 2.79 -1.01
N PRO A 168 -1.84 2.44 -1.39
CA PRO A 168 -1.58 1.77 -2.68
C PRO A 168 -2.43 0.53 -2.91
N ARG A 169 -2.66 -0.29 -1.88
CA ARG A 169 -3.48 -1.51 -2.01
C ARG A 169 -4.98 -1.23 -2.11
N GLU A 170 -5.47 -0.25 -1.37
CA GLU A 170 -6.86 0.20 -1.50
C GLU A 170 -7.13 0.74 -2.91
N PHE A 171 -6.21 1.53 -3.46
CA PHE A 171 -6.31 2.03 -4.82
C PHE A 171 -6.36 0.89 -5.85
N GLU A 172 -5.45 -0.08 -5.74
CA GLU A 172 -5.41 -1.20 -6.68
C GLU A 172 -6.67 -2.06 -6.63
N LEU A 173 -7.15 -2.34 -5.42
CA LEU A 173 -8.38 -3.11 -5.25
C LEU A 173 -9.58 -2.38 -5.88
N LEU A 174 -9.72 -1.09 -5.59
CA LEU A 174 -10.79 -0.27 -6.19
C LEU A 174 -10.66 -0.24 -7.71
N TYR A 175 -9.46 0.06 -8.23
CA TYR A 175 -9.22 0.16 -9.67
C TYR A 175 -9.48 -1.18 -10.38
N PHE A 176 -9.01 -2.29 -9.82
CA PHE A 176 -9.23 -3.61 -10.40
C PHE A 176 -10.71 -3.96 -10.49
N LEU A 177 -11.47 -3.74 -9.42
CA LEU A 177 -12.90 -3.98 -9.40
C LEU A 177 -13.64 -3.05 -10.38
N ALA A 178 -13.32 -1.75 -10.38
CA ALA A 178 -13.94 -0.76 -11.26
C ALA A 178 -13.62 -1.01 -12.75
N LYS A 179 -12.44 -1.54 -13.08
CA LYS A 179 -12.08 -1.93 -14.44
C LYS A 179 -12.88 -3.12 -14.97
N ASN A 180 -13.49 -3.90 -14.08
CA ASN A 180 -14.26 -5.10 -14.42
C ASN A 180 -15.71 -5.00 -13.88
N PRO A 181 -16.50 -4.01 -14.32
CA PRO A 181 -17.82 -3.75 -13.76
C PRO A 181 -18.75 -4.94 -13.96
N GLY A 182 -19.57 -5.22 -12.95
CA GLY A 182 -20.55 -6.31 -12.94
C GLY A 182 -19.97 -7.71 -12.70
N ARG A 183 -18.66 -7.89 -12.88
CA ARG A 183 -18.01 -9.20 -12.67
C ARG A 183 -17.78 -9.44 -11.17
N VAL A 184 -18.17 -10.64 -10.71
CA VAL A 184 -17.93 -11.10 -9.35
C VAL A 184 -16.55 -11.76 -9.27
N PHE A 185 -15.79 -11.41 -8.26
CA PHE A 185 -14.48 -12.01 -7.94
C PHE A 185 -14.53 -12.62 -6.55
N SER A 186 -14.00 -13.84 -6.41
CA SER A 186 -13.83 -14.43 -5.10
C SER A 186 -12.73 -13.68 -4.31
N ARG A 187 -12.68 -13.91 -3.00
CA ARG A 187 -11.65 -13.32 -2.15
C ARG A 187 -10.26 -13.79 -2.55
N GLU A 188 -10.14 -15.06 -2.91
CA GLU A 188 -8.89 -15.67 -3.38
C GLU A 188 -8.43 -15.04 -4.70
N GLN A 189 -9.34 -14.85 -5.66
CA GLN A 189 -9.03 -14.20 -6.93
C GLN A 189 -8.58 -12.75 -6.74
N LEU A 190 -9.22 -12.01 -5.83
CA LEU A 190 -8.82 -10.64 -5.50
C LEU A 190 -7.46 -10.62 -4.81
N MET A 191 -7.24 -11.56 -3.88
CA MET A 191 -5.96 -11.70 -3.18
C MET A 191 -4.83 -11.94 -4.18
N GLU A 192 -4.98 -12.92 -5.05
CA GLU A 192 -4.00 -13.28 -6.05
C GLU A 192 -3.71 -12.13 -7.04
N THR A 193 -4.75 -11.42 -7.47
CA THR A 193 -4.62 -10.37 -8.48
C THR A 193 -4.02 -9.09 -7.92
N VAL A 194 -4.41 -8.69 -6.72
CA VAL A 194 -4.02 -7.41 -6.11
C VAL A 194 -2.75 -7.54 -5.28
N TRP A 195 -2.56 -8.67 -4.60
CA TRP A 195 -1.38 -8.92 -3.75
C TRP A 195 -0.32 -9.82 -4.38
N GLY A 196 -0.70 -10.67 -5.36
CA GLY A 196 0.19 -11.57 -6.10
C GLY A 196 0.16 -13.02 -5.59
N TYR A 197 0.65 -13.95 -6.43
CA TYR A 197 0.67 -15.40 -6.14
C TYR A 197 1.54 -15.79 -4.95
N ASP A 198 2.60 -15.03 -4.67
CA ASP A 198 3.51 -15.28 -3.55
C ASP A 198 2.97 -14.73 -2.22
N PHE A 199 1.73 -14.29 -2.24
CA PHE A 199 1.09 -13.73 -1.07
C PHE A 199 0.43 -14.85 -0.24
N TYR A 200 1.02 -15.16 0.90
CA TYR A 200 0.53 -16.19 1.83
C TYR A 200 -0.48 -15.66 2.88
N GLY A 201 -1.22 -14.60 2.59
CA GLY A 201 -2.23 -14.04 3.48
C GLY A 201 -3.59 -14.74 3.40
N ASP A 202 -4.41 -14.60 4.45
CA ASP A 202 -5.80 -15.04 4.44
C ASP A 202 -6.63 -14.17 3.48
N ALA A 203 -7.52 -14.81 2.76
CA ALA A 203 -8.49 -14.15 1.87
C ALA A 203 -9.38 -13.12 2.61
N ARG A 204 -9.53 -13.23 3.94
CA ARG A 204 -10.19 -12.24 4.81
C ARG A 204 -9.53 -10.87 4.81
N THR A 205 -8.25 -10.78 4.43
CA THR A 205 -7.55 -9.50 4.20
C THR A 205 -8.30 -8.62 3.21
N VAL A 206 -8.92 -9.22 2.19
CA VAL A 206 -9.75 -8.50 1.21
C VAL A 206 -10.94 -7.83 1.90
N ASP A 207 -11.59 -8.51 2.85
CA ASP A 207 -12.75 -7.96 3.58
C ASP A 207 -12.37 -6.69 4.34
N THR A 208 -11.21 -6.69 4.98
CA THR A 208 -10.70 -5.53 5.71
C THR A 208 -10.42 -4.36 4.77
N HIS A 209 -9.79 -4.59 3.62
CA HIS A 209 -9.53 -3.52 2.65
C HIS A 209 -10.82 -2.99 2.01
N VAL A 210 -11.78 -3.86 1.71
CA VAL A 210 -13.11 -3.42 1.23
C VAL A 210 -13.83 -2.58 2.29
N LYS A 211 -13.76 -2.96 3.57
CA LYS A 211 -14.32 -2.17 4.67
C LYS A 211 -13.69 -0.79 4.73
N LYS A 212 -12.36 -0.70 4.75
CA LYS A 212 -11.62 0.58 4.77
C LYS A 212 -11.89 1.44 3.53
N LEU A 213 -11.96 0.82 2.34
CA LEU A 213 -12.37 1.51 1.12
C LEU A 213 -13.74 2.13 1.28
N ARG A 214 -14.74 1.37 1.76
CA ARG A 214 -16.09 1.89 1.98
C ARG A 214 -16.13 3.01 3.01
N GLU A 215 -15.29 3.00 4.02
CA GLU A 215 -15.17 4.06 5.01
C GLU A 215 -14.60 5.34 4.39
N LYS A 216 -13.60 5.22 3.52
CA LYS A 216 -12.96 6.35 2.82
C LYS A 216 -13.79 6.91 1.67
N LEU A 217 -14.56 6.06 1.00
CA LEU A 217 -15.54 6.48 0.00
C LEU A 217 -16.77 7.04 0.72
N ASN A 218 -16.69 8.30 1.12
CA ASN A 218 -17.67 8.97 2.00
C ASN A 218 -19.05 9.24 1.35
N ASP A 219 -19.17 9.11 0.03
CA ASP A 219 -20.44 9.22 -0.69
C ASP A 219 -21.19 7.87 -0.66
N SER A 220 -22.48 7.90 -0.33
CA SER A 220 -23.29 6.68 -0.18
C SER A 220 -23.49 5.92 -1.49
N GLN A 221 -23.65 6.62 -2.60
CA GLN A 221 -23.82 6.03 -3.93
C GLN A 221 -22.52 5.39 -4.40
N VAL A 222 -21.40 6.09 -4.25
CA VAL A 222 -20.06 5.56 -4.60
C VAL A 222 -19.72 4.34 -3.74
N ARG A 223 -20.03 4.40 -2.44
CA ARG A 223 -19.83 3.26 -1.52
C ARG A 223 -20.64 2.03 -1.94
N ALA A 224 -21.87 2.23 -2.40
CA ALA A 224 -22.75 1.16 -2.84
C ALA A 224 -22.26 0.47 -4.14
N MET A 225 -21.41 1.15 -4.95
CA MET A 225 -20.77 0.54 -6.12
C MET A 225 -19.86 -0.63 -5.76
N LEU A 226 -19.27 -0.65 -4.56
CA LEU A 226 -18.53 -1.80 -4.04
C LEU A 226 -19.51 -2.79 -3.40
N ALA A 227 -20.11 -3.66 -4.19
CA ALA A 227 -21.13 -4.61 -3.74
C ALA A 227 -20.53 -5.92 -3.22
N THR A 228 -21.07 -6.42 -2.08
CA THR A 228 -20.75 -7.75 -1.57
C THR A 228 -21.68 -8.77 -2.21
N VAL A 229 -21.11 -9.86 -2.72
CA VAL A 229 -21.84 -11.05 -3.15
C VAL A 229 -21.67 -12.11 -2.06
N TRP A 230 -22.69 -12.29 -1.24
CA TRP A 230 -22.66 -13.16 -0.07
C TRP A 230 -22.25 -14.59 -0.43
N GLY A 231 -21.34 -15.15 0.34
CA GLY A 231 -20.81 -16.49 0.11
C GLY A 231 -19.79 -16.61 -1.04
N VAL A 232 -19.58 -15.53 -1.83
CA VAL A 232 -18.68 -15.55 -3.00
C VAL A 232 -17.54 -14.54 -2.84
N GLY A 233 -17.85 -13.24 -2.77
CA GLY A 233 -16.82 -12.21 -2.74
C GLY A 233 -17.36 -10.81 -3.06
N TYR A 234 -16.73 -10.11 -4.00
CA TYR A 234 -17.03 -8.70 -4.30
C TYR A 234 -17.17 -8.44 -5.80
N LYS A 235 -17.94 -7.40 -6.13
CA LYS A 235 -18.03 -6.85 -7.48
C LYS A 235 -18.11 -5.32 -7.43
N PHE A 236 -17.79 -4.70 -8.53
CA PHE A 236 -18.11 -3.29 -8.76
C PHE A 236 -19.41 -3.17 -9.55
N ASP A 237 -20.39 -2.48 -8.98
CA ASP A 237 -21.69 -2.23 -9.60
C ASP A 237 -21.81 -0.74 -9.94
N PRO A 238 -21.67 -0.34 -11.21
CA PRO A 238 -21.69 1.07 -11.61
C PRO A 238 -22.98 1.82 -11.25
N THR A 239 -24.06 1.08 -11.00
CA THR A 239 -25.37 1.67 -10.70
C THR A 239 -25.48 2.15 -9.26
N GLY A 240 -24.62 1.63 -8.37
CA GLY A 240 -24.68 1.94 -6.95
C GLY A 240 -26.00 1.57 -6.28
N THR A 241 -26.75 0.63 -6.87
CA THR A 241 -28.05 0.22 -6.33
C THR A 241 -27.83 -0.80 -5.24
N MET A 242 -28.12 -0.43 -3.99
CA MET A 242 -28.24 -1.41 -2.89
C MET A 242 -29.38 -2.38 -3.22
N ARG A 243 -29.07 -3.65 -3.42
CA ARG A 243 -30.05 -4.74 -3.42
C ARG A 243 -29.96 -5.51 -2.11
#